data_f7a0a313f2fdc21e04a191c6f663bdd6
#
_entry.id   f7a0a313f2fdc21e04a191c6f663bdd6
#
_cell.length_a   1.000
_cell.length_b   1.000
_cell.length_c   1.000
_cell.angle_alpha   90.00
_cell.angle_beta   90.00
_cell.angle_gamma   90.00
#
_symmetry.space_group_name_H-M   'P 1'
#
loop_
_entity.id
_entity.type
_entity.pdbx_description
1 polymer ?
#
loop_
_entity_poly.entity_id
_entity_poly.type
_entity_poly.pdbx_seq_one_letter_code
_entity_poly.pdbx_strand_id
1 'polypeptide(L)'
;LQSMLIFKQPGIGGEVTWHQDGTFLLTEPQSVTGFWFALEDADLDNGCLWVLPGEHHKGLRQRFRRIDGTLRLEDLGAVEPFDLRRKIPLEVPQGTLVVLHGRLPHYSEVNRSARSRHAYTLHTISASATYLADNWLQRGPDMPLRYLSSGEPV
;
A
#
# COMPACT_ATOMS: atom_id res chain seq x y z
N LEU A 1 3.23 8.77 -7.66
CA LEU A 1 3.50 7.48 -8.28
C LEU A 1 2.21 6.79 -8.72
N GLN A 2 1.30 6.49 -7.80
CA GLN A 2 -0.06 6.04 -8.10
C GLN A 2 -1.03 6.55 -7.05
N SER A 3 -2.31 6.58 -7.40
CA SER A 3 -3.41 6.82 -6.47
C SER A 3 -4.53 5.83 -6.72
N MET A 4 -5.32 5.55 -5.69
CA MET A 4 -6.46 4.64 -5.77
C MET A 4 -7.61 5.19 -4.92
N LEU A 5 -8.81 5.10 -5.44
CA LEU A 5 -10.02 5.27 -4.67
C LEU A 5 -10.57 3.89 -4.30
N ILE A 6 -10.64 3.61 -3.01
CA ILE A 6 -11.01 2.31 -2.47
C ILE A 6 -12.46 2.36 -2.00
N PHE A 7 -13.31 1.54 -2.60
CA PHE A 7 -14.71 1.41 -2.27
C PHE A 7 -14.96 0.11 -1.51
N LYS A 8 -15.25 0.19 -0.21
CA LYS A 8 -15.76 -0.93 0.57
C LYS A 8 -17.25 -0.76 0.80
N GLN A 9 -18.04 -1.18 -0.19
CA GLN A 9 -19.49 -1.12 -0.11
C GLN A 9 -20.03 -2.15 0.89
N PRO A 10 -21.18 -1.89 1.53
CA PRO A 10 -21.84 -2.84 2.40
C PRO A 10 -22.06 -4.19 1.72
N GLY A 11 -21.65 -5.27 2.36
CA GLY A 11 -21.83 -6.63 1.90
C GLY A 11 -21.09 -7.05 0.62
N ILE A 12 -20.38 -6.12 -0.03
CA ILE A 12 -19.65 -6.36 -1.30
C ILE A 12 -18.15 -6.10 -1.15
N GLY A 13 -17.77 -5.16 -0.29
CA GLY A 13 -16.38 -4.73 -0.11
C GLY A 13 -15.46 -5.87 0.32
N GLY A 14 -14.67 -6.39 -0.62
CA GLY A 14 -13.74 -7.49 -0.39
C GLY A 14 -12.60 -7.16 0.57
N GLU A 15 -11.90 -8.19 1.03
CA GLU A 15 -10.67 -7.98 1.80
C GLU A 15 -9.54 -7.47 0.90
N VAL A 16 -8.62 -6.75 1.51
CA VAL A 16 -7.29 -6.47 0.96
C VAL A 16 -6.32 -7.29 1.79
N THR A 17 -5.73 -8.31 1.19
CA THR A 17 -4.86 -9.28 1.87
C THR A 17 -3.61 -8.62 2.45
N TRP A 18 -2.96 -9.26 3.42
CA TRP A 18 -1.70 -8.79 4.02
C TRP A 18 -0.65 -8.54 2.96
N HIS A 19 -0.14 -7.32 2.88
CA HIS A 19 0.90 -6.92 1.94
C HIS A 19 1.75 -5.78 2.49
N GLN A 20 2.80 -5.48 1.76
CA GLN A 20 3.68 -4.33 1.94
C GLN A 20 3.67 -3.56 0.60
N ASP A 21 3.50 -2.24 0.62
CA ASP A 21 3.46 -1.43 -0.61
C ASP A 21 4.75 -1.56 -1.44
N GLY A 22 5.88 -1.71 -0.75
CA GLY A 22 7.18 -1.95 -1.39
C GLY A 22 7.25 -3.25 -2.19
N THR A 23 6.35 -4.21 -1.95
CA THR A 23 6.21 -5.42 -2.79
C THR A 23 5.90 -5.04 -4.24
N PHE A 24 5.13 -3.98 -4.43
CA PHE A 24 4.63 -3.54 -5.74
C PHE A 24 5.42 -2.38 -6.33
N LEU A 25 5.99 -1.52 -5.47
CA LEU A 25 6.53 -0.21 -5.83
C LEU A 25 7.96 -0.04 -5.30
N LEU A 26 8.83 -1.04 -5.55
CA LEU A 26 10.16 -1.06 -4.96
C LEU A 26 11.06 0.04 -5.50
N THR A 27 11.79 0.69 -4.58
CA THR A 27 12.87 1.63 -4.89
C THR A 27 14.16 1.22 -4.17
N GLU A 28 15.30 1.68 -4.67
CA GLU A 28 16.61 1.56 -4.05
C GLU A 28 17.25 2.94 -3.84
N PRO A 29 17.49 3.35 -2.58
CA PRO A 29 17.00 2.70 -1.35
C PRO A 29 15.47 2.71 -1.25
N GLN A 30 14.92 1.82 -0.40
CA GLN A 30 13.47 1.76 -0.18
C GLN A 30 12.94 3.09 0.36
N SER A 31 12.01 3.71 -0.37
CA SER A 31 11.48 5.04 -0.05
C SER A 31 9.97 5.18 -0.21
N VAL A 32 9.27 4.12 -0.60
CA VAL A 32 7.81 4.17 -0.78
C VAL A 32 7.12 4.59 0.51
N THR A 33 6.26 5.59 0.39
CA THR A 33 5.38 6.05 1.46
C THR A 33 3.94 6.05 0.95
N GLY A 34 3.07 5.34 1.65
CA GLY A 34 1.64 5.34 1.41
C GLY A 34 0.94 6.40 2.26
N PHE A 35 0.05 7.15 1.65
CA PHE A 35 -0.88 8.08 2.32
C PHE A 35 -2.28 7.53 2.14
N TRP A 36 -2.92 7.18 3.24
CA TRP A 36 -4.28 6.66 3.24
C TRP A 36 -5.22 7.64 3.93
N PHE A 37 -6.16 8.19 3.18
CA PHE A 37 -7.12 9.18 3.64
C PHE A 37 -8.47 8.51 3.90
N ALA A 38 -8.96 8.57 5.12
CA ALA A 38 -10.31 8.14 5.47
C ALA A 38 -11.34 9.11 4.89
N LEU A 39 -12.06 8.72 3.84
CA LEU A 39 -13.15 9.51 3.28
C LEU A 39 -14.45 9.32 4.07
N GLU A 40 -14.52 8.28 4.88
CA GLU A 40 -15.59 7.94 5.81
C GLU A 40 -14.97 7.33 7.07
N ASP A 41 -15.73 7.25 8.15
CA ASP A 41 -15.29 6.56 9.36
C ASP A 41 -14.90 5.12 9.04
N ALA A 42 -13.79 4.67 9.60
CA ALA A 42 -13.29 3.32 9.45
C ALA A 42 -13.22 2.64 10.81
N ASP A 43 -13.92 1.52 10.96
CA ASP A 43 -13.97 0.72 12.18
C ASP A 43 -13.89 -0.79 11.87
N LEU A 44 -13.94 -1.60 12.90
CA LEU A 44 -13.82 -3.06 12.79
C LEU A 44 -14.93 -3.68 11.93
N ASP A 45 -16.13 -3.12 11.95
CA ASP A 45 -17.28 -3.69 11.25
C ASP A 45 -17.28 -3.38 9.76
N ASN A 46 -16.78 -2.19 9.38
CA ASN A 46 -16.75 -1.75 7.98
C ASN A 46 -15.41 -1.95 7.28
N GLY A 47 -14.44 -2.61 7.94
CA GLY A 47 -13.17 -3.01 7.36
C GLY A 47 -12.10 -1.92 7.42
N CYS A 48 -11.80 -1.40 8.60
CA CYS A 48 -10.64 -0.55 8.85
C CYS A 48 -9.32 -1.23 8.47
N LEU A 49 -8.25 -0.46 8.43
CA LEU A 49 -6.91 -1.02 8.27
C LEU A 49 -6.48 -1.78 9.53
N TRP A 50 -5.68 -2.82 9.31
CA TRP A 50 -4.90 -3.51 10.31
C TRP A 50 -3.42 -3.41 9.95
N VAL A 51 -2.56 -3.24 10.93
CA VAL A 51 -1.12 -3.13 10.73
C VAL A 51 -0.36 -4.03 11.69
N LEU A 52 0.89 -4.31 11.34
CA LEU A 52 1.86 -5.01 12.19
C LEU A 52 2.97 -4.05 12.61
N PRO A 53 2.84 -3.35 13.74
CA PRO A 53 3.83 -2.37 14.20
C PRO A 53 5.22 -2.97 14.35
N GLY A 54 6.25 -2.24 13.85
CA GLY A 54 7.65 -2.66 13.91
C GLY A 54 8.08 -3.65 12.83
N GLU A 55 7.17 -4.31 12.12
CA GLU A 55 7.51 -5.30 11.08
C GLU A 55 8.19 -4.70 9.84
N HIS A 56 8.06 -3.39 9.62
CA HIS A 56 8.75 -2.69 8.53
C HIS A 56 10.28 -2.73 8.65
N HIS A 57 10.83 -2.97 9.84
CA HIS A 57 12.27 -3.13 10.06
C HIS A 57 12.81 -4.46 9.55
N LYS A 58 11.97 -5.46 9.36
CA LYS A 58 12.37 -6.83 8.97
C LYS A 58 12.56 -7.01 7.46
N GLY A 59 12.34 -5.99 6.64
CA GLY A 59 12.49 -6.06 5.19
C GLY A 59 11.22 -6.46 4.44
N LEU A 60 11.33 -6.58 3.12
CA LEU A 60 10.27 -7.08 2.25
C LEU A 60 10.23 -8.60 2.28
N ARG A 61 9.02 -9.15 2.18
CA ARG A 61 8.80 -10.60 2.07
C ARG A 61 8.59 -11.06 0.65
N GLN A 62 8.02 -10.20 -0.16
CA GLN A 62 7.64 -10.54 -1.54
C GLN A 62 7.95 -9.39 -2.49
N ARG A 63 8.11 -9.71 -3.77
CA ARG A 63 8.18 -8.76 -4.88
C ARG A 63 7.20 -9.12 -5.98
N PHE A 64 6.41 -8.14 -6.41
CA PHE A 64 5.58 -8.26 -7.60
C PHE A 64 6.23 -7.49 -8.74
N ARG A 65 6.85 -8.23 -9.66
CA ARG A 65 7.67 -7.66 -10.71
C ARG A 65 7.48 -8.32 -12.06
N ARG A 66 8.05 -7.70 -13.08
CA ARG A 66 8.08 -8.20 -14.44
C ARG A 66 9.35 -9.03 -14.67
N ILE A 67 9.17 -10.30 -15.07
CA ILE A 67 10.25 -11.22 -15.43
C ILE A 67 9.92 -11.78 -16.81
N ASP A 68 10.80 -11.60 -17.79
CA ASP A 68 10.61 -12.05 -19.17
C ASP A 68 9.24 -11.66 -19.75
N GLY A 69 8.82 -10.42 -19.50
CA GLY A 69 7.54 -9.87 -19.95
C GLY A 69 6.32 -10.31 -19.15
N THR A 70 6.45 -11.24 -18.20
CA THR A 70 5.36 -11.77 -17.37
C THR A 70 5.40 -11.19 -15.97
N LEU A 71 4.25 -10.84 -15.41
CA LEU A 71 4.13 -10.41 -14.01
C LEU A 71 4.14 -11.61 -13.08
N ARG A 72 5.01 -11.57 -12.06
CA ARG A 72 5.14 -12.63 -11.07
C ARG A 72 5.25 -12.05 -9.66
N LEU A 73 4.60 -12.73 -8.73
CA LEU A 73 4.83 -12.53 -7.31
C LEU A 73 5.89 -13.52 -6.86
N GLU A 74 7.02 -13.01 -6.39
CA GLU A 74 8.13 -13.81 -5.86
C GLU A 74 8.19 -13.69 -4.35
N ASP A 75 8.35 -14.82 -3.68
CA ASP A 75 8.68 -14.87 -2.27
C ASP A 75 10.20 -14.68 -2.12
N LEU A 76 10.62 -13.72 -1.31
CA LEU A 76 12.03 -13.42 -1.11
C LEU A 76 12.71 -14.39 -0.11
N GLY A 77 11.94 -15.22 0.57
CA GLY A 77 12.43 -16.38 1.36
C GLY A 77 13.29 -16.08 2.59
N ALA A 78 13.76 -14.84 2.74
CA ALA A 78 14.74 -14.47 3.76
C ALA A 78 14.12 -13.92 5.06
N VAL A 79 12.81 -13.77 5.13
CA VAL A 79 12.10 -13.11 6.23
C VAL A 79 11.00 -14.02 6.77
N GLU A 80 10.94 -14.14 8.10
CA GLU A 80 9.88 -14.88 8.79
C GLU A 80 8.48 -14.43 8.37
N PRO A 81 7.49 -15.35 8.32
CA PRO A 81 6.10 -15.02 8.08
C PRO A 81 5.58 -13.95 9.04
N PHE A 82 4.52 -13.25 8.66
CA PHE A 82 3.89 -12.25 9.51
C PHE A 82 3.36 -12.85 10.81
N ASP A 83 3.78 -12.35 11.97
CA ASP A 83 3.19 -12.73 13.25
C ASP A 83 1.86 -11.97 13.46
N LEU A 84 0.78 -12.55 12.97
CA LEU A 84 -0.55 -11.94 13.00
C LEU A 84 -1.13 -11.77 14.42
N ARG A 85 -0.52 -12.37 15.45
CA ARG A 85 -0.94 -12.15 16.85
C ARG A 85 -0.64 -10.72 17.32
N ARG A 86 0.25 -10.02 16.61
CA ARG A 86 0.68 -8.64 16.91
C ARG A 86 -0.07 -7.58 16.11
N LYS A 87 -1.06 -7.99 15.31
CA LYS A 87 -1.84 -7.05 14.52
C LYS A 87 -2.65 -6.12 15.41
N ILE A 88 -2.73 -4.86 15.02
CA ILE A 88 -3.60 -3.87 15.66
C ILE A 88 -4.52 -3.22 14.62
N PRO A 89 -5.79 -2.94 14.98
CA PRO A 89 -6.69 -2.21 14.10
C PRO A 89 -6.37 -0.71 14.14
N LEU A 90 -6.61 -0.04 13.02
CA LEU A 90 -6.59 1.41 12.90
C LEU A 90 -8.02 1.90 12.68
N GLU A 91 -8.78 1.96 13.77
CA GLU A 91 -10.10 2.60 13.76
C GLU A 91 -9.90 4.12 13.78
N VAL A 92 -10.42 4.81 12.78
CA VAL A 92 -10.19 6.24 12.59
C VAL A 92 -11.44 6.95 12.07
N PRO A 93 -11.70 8.20 12.50
CA PRO A 93 -12.80 8.99 11.95
C PRO A 93 -12.47 9.49 10.53
N GLN A 94 -13.52 9.87 9.81
CA GLN A 94 -13.44 10.58 8.54
C GLN A 94 -12.49 11.77 8.62
N GLY A 95 -11.71 12.00 7.56
CA GLY A 95 -10.72 13.06 7.47
C GLY A 95 -9.34 12.70 8.04
N THR A 96 -9.19 11.54 8.67
CA THR A 96 -7.89 11.08 9.16
C THR A 96 -6.95 10.72 8.02
N LEU A 97 -5.71 11.15 8.12
CA LEU A 97 -4.60 10.68 7.30
C LEU A 97 -3.78 9.63 8.07
N VAL A 98 -3.66 8.45 7.50
CA VAL A 98 -2.72 7.41 7.95
C VAL A 98 -1.53 7.40 7.00
N VAL A 99 -0.30 7.51 7.56
CA VAL A 99 0.94 7.43 6.78
C VAL A 99 1.56 6.06 7.00
N LEU A 100 1.79 5.33 5.90
CA LEU A 100 2.28 3.96 5.89
C LEU A 100 3.69 3.92 5.30
N HIS A 101 4.63 3.36 6.04
CA HIS A 101 5.95 3.04 5.50
C HIS A 101 5.81 1.89 4.48
N GLY A 102 6.47 1.98 3.32
CA GLY A 102 6.32 1.01 2.24
C GLY A 102 6.63 -0.46 2.57
N ARG A 103 7.33 -0.72 3.68
CA ARG A 103 7.56 -2.07 4.22
C ARG A 103 6.67 -2.42 5.42
N LEU A 104 5.73 -1.54 5.83
CA LEU A 104 4.81 -1.87 6.91
C LEU A 104 3.73 -2.83 6.40
N PRO A 105 3.64 -4.06 6.94
CA PRO A 105 2.56 -4.95 6.57
C PRO A 105 1.22 -4.39 7.03
N HIS A 106 0.26 -4.37 6.12
CA HIS A 106 -1.10 -3.94 6.41
C HIS A 106 -2.13 -4.75 5.63
N TYR A 107 -3.38 -4.64 6.07
CA TYR A 107 -4.49 -5.47 5.65
C TYR A 107 -5.81 -4.73 5.90
N SER A 108 -6.88 -5.08 5.23
CA SER A 108 -8.23 -4.68 5.65
C SER A 108 -9.26 -5.77 5.36
N GLU A 109 -10.10 -6.06 6.35
CA GLU A 109 -11.15 -7.07 6.25
C GLU A 109 -12.26 -6.68 5.27
N VAL A 110 -13.14 -7.63 4.95
CA VAL A 110 -14.39 -7.37 4.24
C VAL A 110 -15.27 -6.42 5.05
N ASN A 111 -16.04 -5.60 4.36
CA ASN A 111 -17.08 -4.80 5.00
C ASN A 111 -18.32 -5.65 5.27
N ARG A 112 -18.60 -5.91 6.54
CA ARG A 112 -19.78 -6.67 6.99
C ARG A 112 -20.90 -5.80 7.54
N SER A 113 -20.66 -4.47 7.59
CA SER A 113 -21.63 -3.51 8.11
C SER A 113 -22.65 -3.05 7.05
N ALA A 114 -23.63 -2.28 7.46
CA ALA A 114 -24.56 -1.61 6.57
C ALA A 114 -24.05 -0.23 6.08
N ARG A 115 -22.83 0.15 6.46
CA ARG A 115 -22.17 1.43 6.10
C ARG A 115 -21.03 1.17 5.13
N SER A 116 -20.82 2.07 4.17
CA SER A 116 -19.63 2.05 3.33
C SER A 116 -18.37 2.44 4.10
N ARG A 117 -17.20 2.15 3.52
CA ARG A 117 -15.90 2.62 3.99
C ARG A 117 -15.05 2.99 2.79
N HIS A 118 -15.15 4.23 2.38
CA HIS A 118 -14.36 4.76 1.28
C HIS A 118 -13.05 5.35 1.79
N ALA A 119 -12.01 5.17 1.03
CA ALA A 119 -10.70 5.75 1.29
C ALA A 119 -10.02 6.13 -0.01
N TYR A 120 -9.19 7.16 0.06
CA TYR A 120 -8.29 7.53 -1.04
C TYR A 120 -6.86 7.22 -0.62
N THR A 121 -6.07 6.64 -1.52
CA THR A 121 -4.66 6.38 -1.28
C THR A 121 -3.79 7.05 -2.32
N LEU A 122 -2.62 7.48 -1.87
CA LEU A 122 -1.57 8.05 -2.71
C LEU A 122 -0.24 7.44 -2.31
N HIS A 123 0.56 7.01 -3.28
CA HIS A 123 1.92 6.52 -3.03
C HIS A 123 2.95 7.47 -3.62
N THR A 124 3.94 7.80 -2.82
CA THR A 124 5.10 8.61 -3.21
C THR A 124 6.39 7.84 -3.03
N ILE A 125 7.43 8.30 -3.70
CA ILE A 125 8.80 7.82 -3.55
C ILE A 125 9.74 9.02 -3.42
N SER A 126 10.92 8.82 -2.85
CA SER A 126 11.96 9.84 -2.85
C SER A 126 12.50 10.07 -4.26
N ALA A 127 12.70 11.32 -4.63
CA ALA A 127 13.34 11.69 -5.90
C ALA A 127 14.80 11.23 -6.00
N SER A 128 15.46 10.99 -4.85
CA SER A 128 16.84 10.47 -4.80
C SER A 128 16.95 8.95 -4.88
N ALA A 129 15.81 8.24 -4.88
CA ALA A 129 15.78 6.79 -4.96
C ALA A 129 15.52 6.32 -6.40
N THR A 130 16.16 5.23 -6.79
CA THR A 130 15.93 4.60 -8.09
C THR A 130 14.64 3.78 -8.06
N TYR A 131 13.68 4.12 -8.92
CA TYR A 131 12.50 3.28 -9.15
C TYR A 131 12.87 2.15 -10.09
N LEU A 132 12.70 0.89 -9.66
CA LEU A 132 13.24 -0.24 -10.39
C LEU A 132 12.47 -0.49 -11.70
N ALA A 133 13.22 -0.74 -12.77
CA ALA A 133 12.67 -0.93 -14.12
C ALA A 133 11.83 -2.21 -14.28
N ASP A 134 11.98 -3.17 -13.37
CA ASP A 134 11.20 -4.41 -13.35
C ASP A 134 9.96 -4.35 -12.45
N ASN A 135 9.67 -3.23 -11.80
CA ASN A 135 8.39 -3.04 -11.10
C ASN A 135 7.21 -3.28 -12.05
N TRP A 136 6.12 -3.83 -11.54
CA TRP A 136 4.93 -4.11 -12.34
C TRP A 136 4.34 -2.85 -12.99
N LEU A 137 4.30 -1.73 -12.23
CA LEU A 137 3.83 -0.44 -12.69
C LEU A 137 4.99 0.33 -13.31
N GLN A 138 4.91 0.56 -14.61
CA GLN A 138 5.85 1.42 -15.33
C GLN A 138 5.11 2.65 -15.86
N ARG A 139 5.83 3.76 -15.99
CA ARG A 139 5.33 5.00 -16.56
C ARG A 139 5.97 5.23 -17.92
N GLY A 140 5.15 5.47 -18.93
CA GLY A 140 5.61 5.87 -20.25
C GLY A 140 5.89 7.38 -20.33
N PRO A 141 6.48 7.83 -21.46
CA PRO A 141 6.80 9.25 -21.67
C PRO A 141 5.57 10.16 -21.60
N ASP A 142 4.38 9.65 -21.92
CA ASP A 142 3.14 10.45 -21.90
C ASP A 142 2.62 10.68 -20.47
N MET A 143 3.11 9.91 -19.49
CA MET A 143 2.70 10.02 -18.09
C MET A 143 3.91 9.79 -17.16
N PRO A 144 4.95 10.62 -17.21
CA PRO A 144 6.14 10.44 -16.39
C PRO A 144 5.85 10.61 -14.91
N LEU A 145 6.76 10.15 -14.07
CA LEU A 145 6.77 10.52 -12.66
C LEU A 145 6.95 12.04 -12.54
N ARG A 146 6.38 12.64 -11.51
CA ARG A 146 6.44 14.09 -11.28
C ARG A 146 6.84 14.39 -9.84
N TYR A 147 7.57 15.47 -9.65
CA TYR A 147 7.83 16.03 -8.33
C TYR A 147 6.53 16.60 -7.75
N LEU A 148 6.24 16.29 -6.48
CA LEU A 148 5.07 16.85 -5.78
C LEU A 148 5.19 18.36 -5.57
N SER A 149 6.42 18.87 -5.39
CA SER A 149 6.68 20.27 -5.11
C SER A 149 6.52 21.19 -6.32
N SER A 150 6.83 20.72 -7.53
CA SER A 150 6.83 21.55 -8.74
C SER A 150 5.85 21.07 -9.80
N GLY A 151 5.43 19.81 -9.75
CA GLY A 151 4.67 19.18 -10.83
C GLY A 151 5.49 18.84 -12.08
N GLU A 152 6.78 19.16 -12.09
CA GLU A 152 7.68 18.88 -13.20
C GLU A 152 7.97 17.37 -13.31
N PRO A 153 8.23 16.85 -14.52
CA PRO A 153 8.71 15.48 -14.71
C PRO A 153 10.02 15.23 -13.97
N VAL A 154 10.20 13.99 -13.51
CA VAL A 154 11.46 13.51 -12.92
C VAL A 154 12.38 13.03 -14.01
#